data_0c813726ce3286bc43276222111f2c1d
#
_entry.id   0c813726ce3286bc43276222111f2c1d
#
_cell.length_a   1.000
_cell.length_b   1.000
_cell.length_c   1.000
_cell.angle_alpha   90.00
_cell.angle_beta   90.00
_cell.angle_gamma   90.00
#
_symmetry.space_group_name_H-M   'P 1'
#
loop_
_entity.id
_entity.type
_entity.pdbx_description
1 polymer ?
#
loop_
_entity_poly.entity_id
_entity_poly.type
_entity_poly.pdbx_seq_one_letter_code
_entity_poly.pdbx_strand_id
1 'polypeptide(L)'
;MKEVSVYFCVNNEEGSPLQADNEKCLQLLERTVGLSVTVIDRCSPGQGWTGKKRGVGWARKLLFDRIAAEREADELVVSLDADTDFDDDYLEAVLATMNARPDCCAFGVPYFHPLEADEAVCRALLRYECYMRRYLIQLLRIGSPYAFTALGSAMVFPVWAYRRVGGITPLQGGEDFYLMQKFAKTGTLTACFIPPYDSRPMTVRPQGRPSARVPFGTGPAIAKGVEAMQESYPFYADEGFAAVKATYDLFDALYEGDRETPMSPFLRRQLATDDLWSPLRKNFKSRPLFVKACAERVDGLRILQYLKNTPAYRLPDNAMGVDFLHDPLERLEDYRQLLFREEMALRHSHSNRPFRDTQ
;
A
#
# COMPACT_ATOMS: atom_id res chain seq x y z
N MET A 1 13.77 5.08 -26.43
CA MET A 1 13.16 5.43 -25.13
C MET A 1 11.66 5.29 -25.29
N LYS A 2 10.96 4.57 -24.41
CA LYS A 2 9.51 4.66 -24.36
C LYS A 2 9.15 6.05 -23.87
N GLU A 3 8.13 6.66 -24.45
CA GLU A 3 7.70 8.02 -24.10
C GLU A 3 7.12 8.01 -22.69
N VAL A 4 7.55 8.94 -21.84
CA VAL A 4 7.01 9.18 -20.51
C VAL A 4 6.07 10.37 -20.57
N SER A 5 4.83 10.17 -20.11
CA SER A 5 3.85 11.24 -19.96
C SER A 5 3.54 11.45 -18.48
N VAL A 6 3.55 12.69 -18.05
CA VAL A 6 3.35 13.05 -16.63
C VAL A 6 1.99 13.71 -16.47
N TYR A 7 1.24 13.25 -15.48
CA TYR A 7 -0.09 13.78 -15.16
C TYR A 7 -0.09 14.37 -13.75
N PHE A 8 -0.45 15.63 -13.63
CA PHE A 8 -0.57 16.34 -12.36
C PHE A 8 -2.01 16.72 -12.06
N CYS A 9 -2.41 16.62 -10.79
CA CYS A 9 -3.62 17.26 -10.28
C CYS A 9 -3.21 18.25 -9.19
N VAL A 10 -3.23 19.54 -9.50
CA VAL A 10 -3.00 20.61 -8.53
C VAL A 10 -4.33 20.94 -7.89
N ASN A 11 -4.45 20.78 -6.56
CA ASN A 11 -5.76 20.82 -5.93
C ASN A 11 -5.77 21.44 -4.52
N ASN A 12 -6.87 22.12 -4.23
CA ASN A 12 -7.24 22.61 -2.88
C ASN A 12 -8.76 22.71 -2.75
N GLU A 13 -9.23 22.95 -1.54
CA GLU A 13 -10.62 23.34 -1.33
C GLU A 13 -10.83 24.78 -1.82
N GLU A 14 -12.02 25.08 -2.35
CA GLU A 14 -12.37 26.44 -2.79
C GLU A 14 -12.21 27.42 -1.61
N GLY A 15 -11.55 28.54 -1.88
CA GLY A 15 -11.23 29.54 -0.84
C GLY A 15 -10.11 29.13 0.14
N SER A 16 -9.35 28.09 -0.17
CA SER A 16 -8.21 27.67 0.66
C SER A 16 -7.10 28.71 0.68
N PRO A 17 -6.44 28.95 1.84
CA PRO A 17 -5.26 29.81 1.91
C PRO A 17 -4.08 29.29 1.05
N LEU A 18 -4.09 28.02 0.65
CA LEU A 18 -3.07 27.42 -0.21
C LEU A 18 -3.26 27.74 -1.71
N GLN A 19 -4.34 28.41 -2.08
CA GLN A 19 -4.67 28.67 -3.48
C GLN A 19 -3.54 29.40 -4.22
N ALA A 20 -2.99 30.48 -3.63
CA ALA A 20 -1.93 31.26 -4.25
C ALA A 20 -0.63 30.46 -4.49
N ASP A 21 -0.29 29.52 -3.61
CA ASP A 21 0.88 28.66 -3.80
C ASP A 21 0.62 27.59 -4.85
N ASN A 22 -0.59 27.05 -4.92
CA ASN A 22 -1.00 26.13 -5.96
C ASN A 22 -1.05 26.79 -7.35
N GLU A 23 -1.47 28.05 -7.44
CA GLU A 23 -1.42 28.83 -8.70
C GLU A 23 0.03 29.01 -9.20
N LYS A 24 1.01 29.23 -8.30
CA LYS A 24 2.43 29.22 -8.65
C LYS A 24 2.89 27.85 -9.17
N CYS A 25 2.38 26.78 -8.57
CA CYS A 25 2.65 25.42 -9.04
C CYS A 25 2.12 25.20 -10.47
N LEU A 26 0.90 25.65 -10.78
CA LEU A 26 0.35 25.59 -12.15
C LEU A 26 1.25 26.33 -13.13
N GLN A 27 1.66 27.57 -12.80
CA GLN A 27 2.56 28.37 -13.66
C GLN A 27 3.92 27.68 -13.87
N LEU A 28 4.45 26.98 -12.89
CA LEU A 28 5.68 26.19 -13.03
C LEU A 28 5.49 25.02 -13.99
N LEU A 29 4.39 24.29 -13.86
CA LEU A 29 4.06 23.15 -14.71
C LEU A 29 3.83 23.57 -16.17
N GLU A 30 3.19 24.72 -16.43
CA GLU A 30 2.99 25.29 -17.77
C GLU A 30 4.31 25.65 -18.48
N ARG A 31 5.34 25.99 -17.72
CA ARG A 31 6.68 26.32 -18.24
C ARG A 31 7.59 25.11 -18.40
N THR A 32 7.14 23.91 -18.00
CA THR A 32 7.94 22.70 -18.12
C THR A 32 8.11 22.32 -19.59
N VAL A 33 9.35 22.20 -20.03
CA VAL A 33 9.70 21.81 -21.41
C VAL A 33 10.42 20.46 -21.39
N GLY A 34 10.35 19.71 -22.49
CA GLY A 34 11.03 18.43 -22.65
C GLY A 34 10.29 17.22 -22.06
N LEU A 35 9.15 17.43 -21.42
CA LEU A 35 8.26 16.38 -20.93
C LEU A 35 6.84 16.59 -21.48
N SER A 36 6.14 15.48 -21.73
CA SER A 36 4.70 15.51 -22.02
C SER A 36 3.94 15.64 -20.70
N VAL A 37 3.45 16.83 -20.38
CA VAL A 37 2.78 17.15 -19.11
C VAL A 37 1.30 17.43 -19.35
N THR A 38 0.44 16.72 -18.62
CA THR A 38 -1.01 16.98 -18.55
C THR A 38 -1.35 17.46 -17.14
N VAL A 39 -1.95 18.64 -17.04
CA VAL A 39 -2.34 19.24 -15.75
C VAL A 39 -3.85 19.23 -15.61
N ILE A 40 -4.35 18.74 -14.47
CA ILE A 40 -5.74 18.89 -14.04
C ILE A 40 -5.78 19.96 -12.97
N ASP A 41 -6.35 21.10 -13.30
CA ASP A 41 -6.54 22.20 -12.36
C ASP A 41 -7.77 21.98 -11.48
N ARG A 42 -7.53 21.90 -10.19
CA ARG A 42 -8.52 21.86 -9.11
C ARG A 42 -8.15 22.83 -7.98
N CYS A 43 -7.52 23.96 -8.34
CA CYS A 43 -7.08 24.96 -7.37
C CYS A 43 -7.41 26.40 -7.76
N SER A 44 -7.52 26.73 -9.04
CA SER A 44 -7.89 28.08 -9.50
C SER A 44 -9.29 28.48 -9.01
N PRO A 45 -9.59 29.79 -8.90
CA PRO A 45 -10.90 30.28 -8.48
C PRO A 45 -12.06 29.63 -9.25
N GLY A 46 -12.99 29.03 -8.54
CA GLY A 46 -14.11 28.28 -9.12
C GLY A 46 -13.79 26.86 -9.61
N GLN A 47 -12.54 26.42 -9.54
CA GLN A 47 -12.10 25.05 -9.87
C GLN A 47 -11.79 24.21 -8.64
N GLY A 48 -11.64 24.84 -7.46
CA GLY A 48 -11.36 24.18 -6.21
C GLY A 48 -12.42 23.14 -5.80
N TRP A 49 -12.05 22.26 -4.89
CA TRP A 49 -12.98 21.26 -4.38
C TRP A 49 -14.08 21.90 -3.54
N THR A 50 -15.31 21.41 -3.70
CA THR A 50 -16.46 21.78 -2.87
C THR A 50 -17.12 20.56 -2.25
N GLY A 51 -17.62 20.70 -1.02
CA GLY A 51 -18.35 19.64 -0.34
C GLY A 51 -17.50 18.39 -0.01
N LYS A 52 -18.02 17.21 -0.27
CA LYS A 52 -17.38 15.92 0.09
C LYS A 52 -16.37 15.43 -0.96
N LYS A 53 -16.38 15.98 -2.17
CA LYS A 53 -15.47 15.58 -3.25
C LYS A 53 -14.16 16.34 -3.14
N ARG A 54 -13.29 15.94 -2.25
CA ARG A 54 -12.02 16.63 -1.97
C ARG A 54 -10.93 15.67 -1.50
N GLY A 55 -9.67 16.14 -1.55
CA GLY A 55 -8.50 15.45 -1.02
C GLY A 55 -7.84 14.50 -2.01
N VAL A 56 -6.78 13.83 -1.54
CA VAL A 56 -5.87 13.01 -2.35
C VAL A 56 -6.57 11.89 -3.12
N GLY A 57 -7.56 11.24 -2.53
CA GLY A 57 -8.29 10.17 -3.20
C GLY A 57 -9.08 10.64 -4.42
N TRP A 58 -9.64 11.85 -4.38
CA TRP A 58 -10.30 12.45 -5.54
C TRP A 58 -9.29 12.93 -6.59
N ALA A 59 -8.15 13.46 -6.17
CA ALA A 59 -7.07 13.85 -7.08
C ALA A 59 -6.55 12.62 -7.84
N ARG A 60 -6.22 11.51 -7.13
CA ARG A 60 -5.81 10.25 -7.77
C ARG A 60 -6.89 9.68 -8.68
N LYS A 61 -8.17 9.75 -8.27
CA LYS A 61 -9.26 9.31 -9.12
C LYS A 61 -9.31 10.07 -10.45
N LEU A 62 -9.23 11.38 -10.42
CA LEU A 62 -9.24 12.19 -11.65
C LEU A 62 -8.05 11.83 -12.56
N LEU A 63 -6.86 11.69 -11.99
CA LEU A 63 -5.65 11.33 -12.74
C LEU A 63 -5.77 9.94 -13.37
N PHE A 64 -6.12 8.94 -12.57
CA PHE A 64 -6.17 7.55 -13.05
C PHE A 64 -7.32 7.31 -14.02
N ASP A 65 -8.49 7.92 -13.81
CA ASP A 65 -9.62 7.85 -14.75
C ASP A 65 -9.25 8.51 -16.08
N ARG A 66 -8.54 9.65 -16.04
CA ARG A 66 -8.05 10.36 -17.24
C ARG A 66 -7.05 9.51 -18.01
N ILE A 67 -6.05 8.96 -17.33
CA ILE A 67 -5.07 8.03 -17.92
C ILE A 67 -5.78 6.81 -18.51
N ALA A 68 -6.71 6.23 -17.76
CA ALA A 68 -7.45 5.06 -18.23
C ALA A 68 -8.35 5.34 -19.45
N ALA A 69 -8.78 6.57 -19.63
CA ALA A 69 -9.56 6.96 -20.81
C ALA A 69 -8.71 7.23 -22.07
N GLU A 70 -7.44 7.65 -21.88
CA GLU A 70 -6.59 8.14 -22.97
C GLU A 70 -5.49 7.16 -23.40
N ARG A 71 -5.09 6.24 -22.49
CA ARG A 71 -3.91 5.40 -22.69
C ARG A 71 -4.27 3.98 -23.06
N GLU A 72 -3.35 3.30 -23.73
CA GLU A 72 -3.51 1.91 -24.10
C GLU A 72 -3.52 0.96 -22.89
N ALA A 73 -4.07 -0.24 -23.08
CA ALA A 73 -4.32 -1.16 -21.97
C ALA A 73 -3.03 -1.65 -21.28
N ASP A 74 -1.95 -1.80 -22.02
CA ASP A 74 -0.65 -2.29 -21.58
C ASP A 74 0.30 -1.20 -21.06
N GLU A 75 -0.07 0.08 -21.19
CA GLU A 75 0.70 1.17 -20.62
C GLU A 75 0.67 1.12 -19.08
N LEU A 76 1.78 1.55 -18.47
CA LEU A 76 1.94 1.50 -17.01
C LEU A 76 1.62 2.84 -16.38
N VAL A 77 0.90 2.79 -15.28
CA VAL A 77 0.69 3.90 -14.35
C VAL A 77 1.67 3.74 -13.21
N VAL A 78 2.49 4.75 -12.98
CA VAL A 78 3.38 4.89 -11.84
C VAL A 78 2.83 6.00 -10.97
N SER A 79 2.34 5.67 -9.79
CA SER A 79 1.77 6.64 -8.85
C SER A 79 2.86 7.18 -7.93
N LEU A 80 3.06 8.48 -7.99
CA LEU A 80 4.03 9.22 -7.17
C LEU A 80 3.34 10.44 -6.56
N ASP A 81 3.74 10.82 -5.36
CA ASP A 81 3.43 12.13 -4.79
C ASP A 81 4.51 13.14 -5.22
N ALA A 82 4.17 14.40 -5.36
CA ALA A 82 5.09 15.42 -5.91
C ALA A 82 6.35 15.66 -5.05
N ASP A 83 6.36 15.19 -3.81
CA ASP A 83 7.48 15.26 -2.88
C ASP A 83 8.19 13.90 -2.69
N THR A 84 8.00 12.98 -3.63
CA THR A 84 8.66 11.68 -3.63
C THR A 84 9.87 11.71 -4.54
N ASP A 85 11.02 11.40 -3.99
CA ASP A 85 12.29 11.29 -4.71
C ASP A 85 12.56 9.83 -5.17
N PHE A 86 13.29 9.65 -6.27
CA PHE A 86 13.65 8.34 -6.82
C PHE A 86 14.93 8.43 -7.68
N ASP A 87 15.55 7.30 -7.95
CA ASP A 87 16.80 7.24 -8.72
C ASP A 87 16.53 7.34 -10.24
N ASP A 88 17.54 7.75 -11.01
CA ASP A 88 17.43 7.98 -12.46
C ASP A 88 16.99 6.74 -13.25
N ASP A 89 17.33 5.54 -12.77
CA ASP A 89 16.99 4.25 -13.38
C ASP A 89 15.64 3.66 -12.90
N TYR A 90 14.92 4.38 -12.02
CA TYR A 90 13.67 3.91 -11.42
C TYR A 90 12.63 3.45 -12.44
N LEU A 91 12.35 4.28 -13.46
CA LEU A 91 11.34 3.95 -14.48
C LEU A 91 11.75 2.77 -15.35
N GLU A 92 13.04 2.61 -15.64
CA GLU A 92 13.57 1.45 -16.36
C GLU A 92 13.41 0.17 -15.53
N ALA A 93 13.69 0.26 -14.23
CA ALA A 93 13.51 -0.85 -13.30
C ALA A 93 12.03 -1.26 -13.16
N VAL A 94 11.10 -0.29 -13.13
CA VAL A 94 9.65 -0.52 -13.15
C VAL A 94 9.25 -1.28 -14.42
N LEU A 95 9.69 -0.83 -15.58
CA LEU A 95 9.39 -1.46 -16.86
C LEU A 95 9.95 -2.89 -16.94
N ALA A 96 11.19 -3.09 -16.51
CA ALA A 96 11.84 -4.41 -16.51
C ALA A 96 11.10 -5.38 -15.58
N THR A 97 10.67 -4.92 -14.40
CA THR A 97 9.88 -5.73 -13.46
C THR A 97 8.56 -6.16 -14.06
N MET A 98 7.84 -5.25 -14.71
CA MET A 98 6.56 -5.56 -15.34
C MET A 98 6.69 -6.49 -16.55
N ASN A 99 7.73 -6.29 -17.36
CA ASN A 99 8.01 -7.16 -18.50
C ASN A 99 8.36 -8.61 -18.07
N ALA A 100 9.03 -8.76 -16.92
CA ALA A 100 9.33 -10.07 -16.36
C ALA A 100 8.10 -10.78 -15.77
N ARG A 101 7.03 -10.04 -15.48
CA ARG A 101 5.79 -10.55 -14.87
C ARG A 101 4.55 -9.97 -15.56
N PRO A 102 4.29 -10.35 -16.83
CA PRO A 102 3.17 -9.82 -17.62
C PRO A 102 1.79 -10.18 -17.04
N ASP A 103 1.71 -11.18 -16.16
CA ASP A 103 0.53 -11.60 -15.41
C ASP A 103 0.24 -10.69 -14.18
N CYS A 104 1.20 -9.84 -13.81
CA CYS A 104 1.07 -8.97 -12.65
C CYS A 104 0.08 -7.83 -12.90
N CYS A 105 -0.93 -7.70 -12.04
CA CYS A 105 -1.91 -6.61 -12.13
C CYS A 105 -1.51 -5.35 -11.37
N ALA A 106 -0.61 -5.46 -10.41
CA ALA A 106 -0.04 -4.33 -9.67
C ALA A 106 1.12 -4.80 -8.80
N PHE A 107 2.00 -3.88 -8.45
CA PHE A 107 2.98 -4.10 -7.38
C PHE A 107 3.26 -2.82 -6.60
N GLY A 108 3.64 -2.99 -5.32
CA GLY A 108 4.16 -1.91 -4.49
C GLY A 108 5.68 -1.88 -4.57
N VAL A 109 6.25 -0.72 -4.96
CA VAL A 109 7.70 -0.54 -4.95
C VAL A 109 8.21 -0.42 -3.51
N PRO A 110 9.47 -0.80 -3.24
CA PRO A 110 10.11 -0.50 -1.97
C PRO A 110 10.16 1.01 -1.72
N TYR A 111 10.13 1.39 -0.46
CA TYR A 111 10.22 2.78 -0.06
C TYR A 111 11.18 2.96 1.12
N PHE A 112 11.69 4.17 1.29
CA PHE A 112 12.61 4.49 2.36
C PHE A 112 12.56 6.00 2.62
N HIS A 113 11.99 6.42 3.74
CA HIS A 113 11.85 7.84 4.04
C HIS A 113 13.21 8.45 4.43
N PRO A 114 13.62 9.57 3.84
CA PRO A 114 14.78 10.31 4.30
C PRO A 114 14.53 10.87 5.71
N LEU A 115 15.58 10.88 6.52
CA LEU A 115 15.56 11.51 7.83
C LEU A 115 15.99 12.97 7.70
N GLU A 116 15.11 13.90 8.00
CA GLU A 116 15.35 15.32 7.90
C GLU A 116 15.13 16.02 9.25
N ALA A 117 16.01 16.91 9.59
CA ALA A 117 15.97 18.01 10.57
C ALA A 117 15.61 17.69 12.04
N ASP A 118 14.35 17.52 12.42
CA ASP A 118 13.94 17.46 13.82
C ASP A 118 14.02 16.03 14.39
N GLU A 119 14.68 15.86 15.53
CA GLU A 119 14.88 14.55 16.15
C GLU A 119 13.58 13.85 16.50
N ALA A 120 12.57 14.58 17.01
CA ALA A 120 11.29 13.99 17.38
C ALA A 120 10.53 13.51 16.12
N VAL A 121 10.64 14.26 15.03
CA VAL A 121 10.09 13.86 13.71
C VAL A 121 10.80 12.61 13.21
N CYS A 122 12.14 12.55 13.27
CA CYS A 122 12.92 11.40 12.88
C CYS A 122 12.53 10.14 13.69
N ARG A 123 12.42 10.26 15.00
CA ARG A 123 12.00 9.16 15.89
C ARG A 123 10.59 8.64 15.53
N ALA A 124 9.64 9.54 15.33
CA ALA A 124 8.28 9.21 14.95
C ALA A 124 8.22 8.53 13.58
N LEU A 125 9.00 9.03 12.61
CA LEU A 125 9.12 8.48 11.27
C LEU A 125 9.73 7.06 11.30
N LEU A 126 10.85 6.89 11.99
CA LEU A 126 11.50 5.59 12.16
C LEU A 126 10.56 4.56 12.79
N ARG A 127 9.88 4.95 13.86
CA ARG A 127 8.92 4.09 14.53
C ARG A 127 7.76 3.67 13.62
N TYR A 128 7.19 4.61 12.85
CA TYR A 128 6.09 4.32 11.93
C TYR A 128 6.54 3.46 10.76
N GLU A 129 7.69 3.75 10.16
CA GLU A 129 8.24 2.95 9.07
C GLU A 129 8.57 1.52 9.52
N CYS A 130 9.18 1.34 10.70
CA CYS A 130 9.44 0.02 11.28
C CYS A 130 8.13 -0.77 11.52
N TYR A 131 7.06 -0.10 11.97
CA TYR A 131 5.73 -0.72 12.10
C TYR A 131 5.21 -1.25 10.76
N MET A 132 5.23 -0.42 9.72
CA MET A 132 4.74 -0.80 8.39
C MET A 132 5.56 -1.95 7.80
N ARG A 133 6.90 -1.89 7.92
CA ARG A 133 7.79 -2.94 7.41
C ARG A 133 7.59 -4.25 8.13
N ARG A 134 7.56 -4.24 9.46
CA ARG A 134 7.36 -5.46 10.22
C ARG A 134 6.02 -6.11 9.89
N TYR A 135 4.96 -5.32 9.71
CA TYR A 135 3.66 -5.82 9.28
C TYR A 135 3.74 -6.49 7.90
N LEU A 136 4.38 -5.85 6.93
CA LEU A 136 4.58 -6.42 5.58
C LEU A 136 5.44 -7.69 5.61
N ILE A 137 6.55 -7.67 6.35
CA ILE A 137 7.44 -8.83 6.51
C ILE A 137 6.65 -10.05 7.01
N GLN A 138 5.81 -9.88 8.00
CA GLN A 138 4.98 -10.97 8.52
C GLN A 138 3.95 -11.47 7.50
N LEU A 139 3.31 -10.59 6.74
CA LEU A 139 2.41 -10.99 5.66
C LEU A 139 3.14 -11.76 4.55
N LEU A 140 4.37 -11.35 4.21
CA LEU A 140 5.23 -12.08 3.27
C LEU A 140 5.58 -13.47 3.82
N ARG A 141 6.00 -13.57 5.08
CA ARG A 141 6.37 -14.85 5.72
C ARG A 141 5.23 -15.87 5.70
N ILE A 142 4.00 -15.44 5.92
CA ILE A 142 2.84 -16.33 5.88
C ILE A 142 2.28 -16.56 4.47
N GLY A 143 2.87 -15.96 3.44
CA GLY A 143 2.40 -16.08 2.05
C GLY A 143 1.03 -15.47 1.82
N SER A 144 0.69 -14.38 2.51
CA SER A 144 -0.60 -13.70 2.33
C SER A 144 -0.71 -13.08 0.96
N PRO A 145 -1.85 -13.23 0.25
CA PRO A 145 -2.10 -12.51 -1.00
C PRO A 145 -2.23 -11.00 -0.80
N TYR A 146 -2.34 -10.54 0.45
CA TYR A 146 -2.42 -9.13 0.82
C TYR A 146 -1.11 -8.59 1.38
N ALA A 147 0.02 -9.22 1.04
CA ALA A 147 1.35 -8.78 1.42
C ALA A 147 1.79 -7.57 0.57
N PHE A 148 1.25 -6.41 0.85
CA PHE A 148 1.62 -5.13 0.26
C PHE A 148 1.65 -4.01 1.30
N THR A 149 2.48 -3.00 1.05
CA THR A 149 2.37 -1.73 1.78
C THR A 149 1.51 -0.79 0.96
N ALA A 150 0.47 -0.25 1.58
CA ALA A 150 -0.36 0.78 0.97
C ALA A 150 0.33 2.14 1.14
N LEU A 151 1.03 2.56 0.12
CA LEU A 151 1.67 3.87 0.04
C LEU A 151 1.36 4.45 -1.33
N GLY A 152 0.63 5.55 -1.35
CA GLY A 152 0.12 6.15 -2.58
C GLY A 152 1.20 6.55 -3.59
N SER A 153 2.41 6.86 -3.10
CA SER A 153 3.61 7.17 -3.90
C SER A 153 4.46 5.95 -4.27
N ALA A 154 3.96 4.73 -4.06
CA ALA A 154 4.71 3.50 -4.28
C ALA A 154 3.90 2.43 -5.01
N MET A 155 2.96 2.81 -5.86
CA MET A 155 2.09 1.88 -6.59
C MET A 155 2.40 1.90 -8.09
N VAL A 156 2.47 0.72 -8.69
CA VAL A 156 2.59 0.53 -10.14
C VAL A 156 1.55 -0.47 -10.61
N PHE A 157 0.86 -0.16 -11.70
CA PHE A 157 -0.13 -1.04 -12.30
C PHE A 157 -0.34 -0.72 -13.79
N PRO A 158 -0.69 -1.68 -14.65
CA PRO A 158 -1.08 -1.41 -16.01
C PRO A 158 -2.51 -0.85 -16.11
N VAL A 159 -2.78 -0.08 -17.14
CA VAL A 159 -4.10 0.53 -17.38
C VAL A 159 -5.22 -0.51 -17.42
N TRP A 160 -4.98 -1.68 -18.03
CA TRP A 160 -5.99 -2.76 -18.05
C TRP A 160 -6.41 -3.22 -16.66
N ALA A 161 -5.46 -3.28 -15.71
CA ALA A 161 -5.77 -3.72 -14.35
C ALA A 161 -6.64 -2.69 -13.63
N TYR A 162 -6.36 -1.39 -13.80
CA TYR A 162 -7.18 -0.32 -13.24
C TYR A 162 -8.62 -0.36 -13.78
N ARG A 163 -8.78 -0.54 -15.10
CA ARG A 163 -10.10 -0.71 -15.74
C ARG A 163 -10.83 -1.94 -15.19
N ARG A 164 -10.13 -3.06 -15.03
CA ARG A 164 -10.68 -4.33 -14.56
C ARG A 164 -11.23 -4.26 -13.13
N VAL A 165 -10.59 -3.51 -12.23
CA VAL A 165 -11.04 -3.35 -10.85
C VAL A 165 -12.12 -2.26 -10.68
N GLY A 166 -12.54 -1.60 -11.76
CA GLY A 166 -13.53 -0.53 -11.73
C GLY A 166 -13.02 0.77 -11.10
N GLY A 167 -11.72 0.98 -11.16
CA GLY A 167 -11.07 2.19 -10.70
C GLY A 167 -10.91 2.31 -9.19
N ILE A 168 -10.29 3.42 -8.76
CA ILE A 168 -10.08 3.76 -7.36
C ILE A 168 -11.37 4.28 -6.71
N THR A 169 -11.59 3.90 -5.45
CA THR A 169 -12.65 4.49 -4.63
C THR A 169 -12.10 5.73 -3.93
N PRO A 170 -12.60 6.94 -4.23
CA PRO A 170 -12.03 8.16 -3.71
C PRO A 170 -12.41 8.35 -2.24
N LEU A 171 -11.48 8.05 -1.36
CA LEU A 171 -11.57 8.27 0.08
C LEU A 171 -10.70 9.45 0.47
N GLN A 172 -10.93 10.02 1.65
CA GLN A 172 -10.08 11.08 2.19
C GLN A 172 -8.72 10.56 2.72
N GLY A 173 -8.54 9.24 2.77
CA GLY A 173 -7.32 8.52 3.12
C GLY A 173 -7.54 7.03 3.06
N GLY A 174 -6.49 6.26 2.76
CA GLY A 174 -6.53 4.81 2.59
C GLY A 174 -7.10 4.34 1.24
N GLU A 175 -7.29 5.25 0.30
CA GLU A 175 -7.73 4.93 -1.07
C GLU A 175 -6.73 4.02 -1.79
N ASP A 176 -5.44 4.18 -1.51
CA ASP A 176 -4.32 3.35 -1.94
C ASP A 176 -4.45 1.91 -1.41
N PHE A 177 -4.73 1.75 -0.11
CA PHE A 177 -4.97 0.45 0.50
C PHE A 177 -6.14 -0.30 -0.18
N TYR A 178 -7.27 0.37 -0.39
CA TYR A 178 -8.42 -0.27 -1.03
C TYR A 178 -8.17 -0.56 -2.50
N LEU A 179 -7.41 0.27 -3.22
CA LEU A 179 -7.03 -0.01 -4.60
C LEU A 179 -6.13 -1.24 -4.70
N MET A 180 -5.07 -1.30 -3.87
CA MET A 180 -4.18 -2.47 -3.82
C MET A 180 -4.93 -3.74 -3.40
N GLN A 181 -5.86 -3.64 -2.46
CA GLN A 181 -6.73 -4.78 -2.08
C GLN A 181 -7.64 -5.24 -3.22
N LYS A 182 -8.18 -4.32 -4.05
CA LYS A 182 -8.93 -4.69 -5.26
C LYS A 182 -8.05 -5.44 -6.25
N PHE A 183 -6.82 -4.99 -6.49
CA PHE A 183 -5.87 -5.70 -7.35
C PHE A 183 -5.56 -7.10 -6.80
N ALA A 184 -5.31 -7.24 -5.50
CA ALA A 184 -5.05 -8.54 -4.88
C ALA A 184 -6.23 -9.52 -5.04
N LYS A 185 -7.48 -9.04 -4.97
CA LYS A 185 -8.69 -9.85 -5.17
C LYS A 185 -8.92 -10.23 -6.63
N THR A 186 -8.51 -9.39 -7.58
CA THR A 186 -8.87 -9.54 -8.99
C THR A 186 -7.79 -10.23 -9.81
N GLY A 187 -6.54 -10.13 -9.42
CA GLY A 187 -5.40 -10.66 -10.16
C GLY A 187 -4.22 -10.99 -9.26
N THR A 188 -3.04 -11.00 -9.84
CA THR A 188 -1.78 -11.23 -9.15
C THR A 188 -1.21 -9.90 -8.66
N LEU A 189 -1.15 -9.73 -7.35
CA LEU A 189 -0.36 -8.69 -6.73
C LEU A 189 1.02 -9.26 -6.46
N THR A 190 2.02 -8.67 -7.07
CA THR A 190 3.39 -9.11 -6.87
C THR A 190 4.06 -8.16 -5.88
N ALA A 191 4.48 -8.70 -4.74
CA ALA A 191 5.39 -8.00 -3.84
C ALA A 191 6.82 -7.96 -4.43
N CYS A 192 6.94 -7.85 -5.75
CA CYS A 192 8.17 -8.07 -6.48
C CYS A 192 9.23 -7.05 -6.16
N PHE A 193 10.37 -7.62 -5.95
CA PHE A 193 11.65 -7.06 -6.29
C PHE A 193 12.34 -8.04 -7.23
N ILE A 194 12.48 -7.69 -8.50
CA ILE A 194 13.43 -8.33 -9.42
C ILE A 194 14.49 -7.26 -9.63
N PRO A 195 15.71 -7.44 -9.16
CA PRO A 195 16.79 -6.54 -9.52
C PRO A 195 17.05 -6.72 -11.02
N PRO A 196 16.65 -5.80 -11.89
CA PRO A 196 16.87 -5.97 -13.32
C PRO A 196 18.33 -5.76 -13.68
N TYR A 197 18.98 -4.91 -12.93
CA TYR A 197 20.35 -4.49 -13.13
C TYR A 197 20.97 -4.19 -11.76
N ASP A 198 22.11 -4.80 -11.45
CA ASP A 198 23.05 -4.31 -10.46
C ASP A 198 22.59 -4.26 -8.98
N SER A 199 21.72 -5.14 -8.52
CA SER A 199 21.38 -5.33 -7.10
C SER A 199 20.82 -4.11 -6.33
N ARG A 200 20.57 -2.96 -6.98
CA ARG A 200 19.94 -1.81 -6.31
C ARG A 200 18.43 -1.97 -6.25
N PRO A 201 17.81 -1.86 -5.09
CA PRO A 201 16.38 -1.88 -4.98
C PRO A 201 15.74 -0.68 -5.70
N MET A 202 14.67 -0.93 -6.41
CA MET A 202 13.79 0.06 -7.01
C MET A 202 13.02 0.79 -5.90
N THR A 203 13.67 1.76 -5.27
CA THR A 203 13.18 2.37 -4.03
C THR A 203 12.76 3.82 -4.25
N VAL A 204 11.57 4.18 -3.80
CA VAL A 204 11.12 5.58 -3.73
C VAL A 204 11.38 6.15 -2.35
N ARG A 205 11.64 7.45 -2.28
CA ARG A 205 11.93 8.19 -1.05
C ARG A 205 10.87 9.28 -0.82
N PRO A 206 9.67 8.90 -0.29
CA PRO A 206 8.65 9.88 0.06
C PRO A 206 9.10 10.74 1.23
N GLN A 207 8.68 11.98 1.26
CA GLN A 207 8.97 12.88 2.38
C GLN A 207 8.16 12.52 3.62
N GLY A 208 8.85 12.46 4.78
CA GLY A 208 8.27 12.16 6.08
C GLY A 208 7.96 13.41 6.89
N ARG A 209 6.87 14.15 6.55
CA ARG A 209 6.51 15.38 7.25
C ARG A 209 5.25 15.22 8.11
N PRO A 210 5.18 15.84 9.30
CA PRO A 210 3.94 15.94 10.05
C PRO A 210 2.85 16.62 9.22
N SER A 211 1.65 16.03 9.17
CA SER A 211 0.53 16.58 8.40
C SER A 211 -0.80 16.15 8.99
N ALA A 212 -1.77 17.05 8.99
CA ALA A 212 -3.16 16.78 9.38
C ALA A 212 -4.13 16.79 8.18
N ARG A 213 -3.62 16.83 6.95
CA ARG A 213 -4.46 16.93 5.73
C ARG A 213 -5.32 15.69 5.47
N VAL A 214 -4.90 14.54 5.97
CA VAL A 214 -5.61 13.26 5.85
C VAL A 214 -5.78 12.62 7.23
N PRO A 215 -6.78 11.74 7.44
CA PRO A 215 -7.03 11.14 8.77
C PRO A 215 -6.01 10.09 9.19
N PHE A 216 -5.30 9.46 8.25
CA PHE A 216 -4.26 8.44 8.52
C PHE A 216 -3.18 8.48 7.45
N GLY A 217 -2.10 7.73 7.68
CA GLY A 217 -0.91 7.68 6.84
C GLY A 217 0.31 8.28 7.54
N THR A 218 1.40 8.43 6.81
CA THR A 218 2.70 8.87 7.35
C THR A 218 2.60 10.22 8.08
N GLY A 219 2.02 11.23 7.44
CA GLY A 219 1.94 12.58 8.03
C GLY A 219 1.19 12.63 9.37
N PRO A 220 -0.05 12.12 9.48
CA PRO A 220 -0.77 12.04 10.75
C PRO A 220 -0.11 11.14 11.80
N ALA A 221 0.56 10.07 11.40
CA ALA A 221 1.28 9.20 12.32
C ALA A 221 2.46 9.95 12.96
N ILE A 222 3.28 10.64 12.15
CA ILE A 222 4.40 11.44 12.65
C ILE A 222 3.89 12.57 13.55
N ALA A 223 2.81 13.26 13.17
CA ALA A 223 2.23 14.34 13.97
C ALA A 223 1.75 13.89 15.37
N LYS A 224 1.43 12.60 15.56
CA LYS A 224 1.06 12.04 16.87
C LYS A 224 2.27 11.86 17.80
N GLY A 225 3.46 11.67 17.24
CA GLY A 225 4.65 11.31 18.02
C GLY A 225 4.70 9.83 18.41
N VAL A 226 5.85 9.40 18.92
CA VAL A 226 6.15 7.99 19.23
C VAL A 226 5.19 7.41 20.27
N GLU A 227 4.94 8.11 21.37
CA GLU A 227 4.10 7.62 22.49
C GLU A 227 2.68 7.29 22.03
N ALA A 228 2.02 8.20 21.33
CA ALA A 228 0.65 7.99 20.85
C ALA A 228 0.55 6.94 19.74
N MET A 229 1.66 6.64 19.05
CA MET A 229 1.71 5.56 18.08
C MET A 229 1.71 4.17 18.71
N GLN A 230 2.17 3.99 19.94
CA GLN A 230 2.13 2.68 20.61
C GLN A 230 0.71 2.11 20.69
N GLU A 231 -0.28 2.96 20.87
CA GLU A 231 -1.68 2.54 20.88
C GLU A 231 -2.29 2.48 19.48
N SER A 232 -2.06 3.49 18.64
CA SER A 232 -2.72 3.60 17.33
C SER A 232 -2.11 2.70 16.26
N TYR A 233 -0.82 2.39 16.36
CA TYR A 233 -0.03 1.55 15.46
C TYR A 233 0.84 0.54 16.24
N PRO A 234 0.24 -0.38 17.04
CA PRO A 234 1.00 -1.34 17.84
C PRO A 234 1.75 -2.31 16.94
N PHE A 235 2.91 -2.76 17.35
CA PHE A 235 3.51 -3.95 16.76
C PHE A 235 2.65 -5.18 17.05
N TYR A 236 2.70 -6.18 16.18
CA TYR A 236 1.93 -7.40 16.33
C TYR A 236 2.83 -8.62 16.49
N ALA A 237 2.41 -9.52 17.36
CA ALA A 237 3.07 -10.79 17.66
C ALA A 237 2.98 -11.75 16.46
N ASP A 238 4.01 -12.58 16.31
CA ASP A 238 4.11 -13.58 15.25
C ASP A 238 2.97 -14.61 15.33
N GLU A 239 2.46 -14.88 16.54
CA GLU A 239 1.33 -15.79 16.81
C GLU A 239 0.04 -15.31 16.14
N GLY A 240 -0.17 -13.98 16.04
CA GLY A 240 -1.32 -13.42 15.34
C GLY A 240 -1.27 -13.73 13.84
N PHE A 241 -0.11 -13.61 13.23
CA PHE A 241 0.09 -13.97 11.82
C PHE A 241 0.06 -15.49 11.61
N ALA A 242 0.57 -16.28 12.56
CA ALA A 242 0.45 -17.73 12.51
C ALA A 242 -1.01 -18.19 12.54
N ALA A 243 -1.88 -17.51 13.31
CA ALA A 243 -3.32 -17.77 13.32
C ALA A 243 -3.99 -17.44 11.97
N VAL A 244 -3.57 -16.37 11.30
CA VAL A 244 -4.00 -16.04 9.93
C VAL A 244 -3.56 -17.15 8.97
N LYS A 245 -2.29 -17.56 9.03
CA LYS A 245 -1.77 -18.65 8.19
C LYS A 245 -2.53 -19.95 8.42
N ALA A 246 -2.73 -20.37 9.66
CA ALA A 246 -3.48 -21.57 9.98
C ALA A 246 -4.92 -21.51 9.47
N THR A 247 -5.53 -20.31 9.40
CA THR A 247 -6.83 -20.10 8.75
C THR A 247 -6.74 -20.33 7.24
N TYR A 248 -5.71 -19.82 6.57
CA TYR A 248 -5.47 -20.05 5.13
C TYR A 248 -5.24 -21.53 4.81
N ASP A 249 -4.46 -22.22 5.63
CA ASP A 249 -4.12 -23.64 5.43
C ASP A 249 -5.37 -24.55 5.50
N LEU A 250 -6.46 -24.09 6.12
CA LEU A 250 -7.72 -24.81 6.20
C LEU A 250 -8.69 -24.54 5.02
N PHE A 251 -8.43 -23.56 4.17
CA PHE A 251 -9.38 -23.17 3.10
C PHE A 251 -9.71 -24.34 2.16
N ASP A 252 -8.72 -25.14 1.79
CA ASP A 252 -8.97 -26.30 0.94
C ASP A 252 -9.90 -27.33 1.62
N ALA A 253 -9.68 -27.61 2.89
CA ALA A 253 -10.50 -28.55 3.65
C ALA A 253 -11.92 -28.02 3.94
N LEU A 254 -12.11 -26.71 3.95
CA LEU A 254 -13.43 -26.08 4.10
C LEU A 254 -14.35 -26.30 2.87
N TYR A 255 -13.80 -26.75 1.74
CA TYR A 255 -14.62 -27.14 0.59
C TYR A 255 -15.46 -28.39 0.86
N GLU A 256 -14.94 -29.34 1.64
CA GLU A 256 -15.63 -30.57 2.01
C GLU A 256 -16.66 -30.39 3.12
N GLY A 257 -16.46 -29.40 3.98
CA GLY A 257 -17.37 -29.14 5.11
C GLY A 257 -16.86 -28.06 6.03
N ASP A 258 -17.74 -27.56 6.91
CA ASP A 258 -17.39 -26.51 7.85
C ASP A 258 -16.40 -27.02 8.91
N ARG A 259 -15.41 -26.21 9.18
CA ARG A 259 -14.40 -26.40 10.23
C ARG A 259 -14.16 -25.07 10.94
N GLU A 260 -13.87 -25.13 12.21
CA GLU A 260 -13.36 -23.98 12.94
C GLU A 260 -11.96 -23.62 12.48
N THR A 261 -11.74 -22.33 12.31
CA THR A 261 -10.42 -21.74 12.03
C THR A 261 -10.06 -20.76 13.15
N PRO A 262 -8.78 -20.46 13.38
CA PRO A 262 -8.41 -19.47 14.39
C PRO A 262 -9.10 -18.10 14.22
N MET A 263 -9.44 -17.71 13.01
CA MET A 263 -10.15 -16.46 12.75
C MET A 263 -11.69 -16.59 12.79
N SER A 264 -12.27 -17.80 12.86
CA SER A 264 -13.73 -18.00 12.81
C SER A 264 -14.52 -17.17 13.83
N PRO A 265 -14.11 -17.11 15.13
CA PRO A 265 -14.85 -16.29 16.11
C PRO A 265 -14.84 -14.79 15.78
N PHE A 266 -13.73 -14.30 15.26
CA PHE A 266 -13.63 -12.91 14.81
C PHE A 266 -14.49 -12.67 13.56
N LEU A 267 -14.41 -13.54 12.56
CA LEU A 267 -15.16 -13.42 11.31
C LEU A 267 -16.67 -13.46 11.54
N ARG A 268 -17.17 -14.33 12.44
CA ARG A 268 -18.59 -14.36 12.80
C ARG A 268 -19.07 -13.01 13.35
N ARG A 269 -18.32 -12.42 14.25
CA ARG A 269 -18.65 -11.09 14.80
C ARG A 269 -18.60 -10.01 13.72
N GLN A 270 -17.58 -10.02 12.86
CA GLN A 270 -17.41 -9.00 11.81
C GLN A 270 -18.48 -9.09 10.71
N LEU A 271 -18.92 -10.29 10.38
CA LEU A 271 -19.88 -10.53 9.29
C LEU A 271 -21.31 -10.72 9.80
N ALA A 272 -21.50 -10.67 11.12
CA ALA A 272 -22.80 -10.90 11.78
C ALA A 272 -23.48 -12.18 11.29
N THR A 273 -22.72 -13.29 11.18
CA THR A 273 -23.22 -14.59 10.70
C THR A 273 -22.45 -15.74 11.33
N ASP A 274 -23.16 -16.82 11.68
CA ASP A 274 -22.53 -18.07 12.12
C ASP A 274 -22.11 -18.94 10.94
N ASP A 275 -22.77 -18.80 9.79
CA ASP A 275 -22.47 -19.54 8.55
C ASP A 275 -21.43 -18.80 7.70
N LEU A 276 -20.15 -19.08 7.97
CA LEU A 276 -19.05 -18.42 7.29
C LEU A 276 -18.76 -18.98 5.89
N TRP A 277 -18.87 -20.30 5.69
CA TRP A 277 -18.28 -20.96 4.52
C TRP A 277 -19.31 -21.61 3.60
N SER A 278 -20.46 -22.05 4.10
CA SER A 278 -21.52 -22.69 3.30
C SER A 278 -22.03 -21.79 2.15
N PRO A 279 -22.24 -20.46 2.33
CA PRO A 279 -22.63 -19.60 1.20
C PRO A 279 -21.58 -19.57 0.08
N LEU A 280 -20.28 -19.63 0.43
CA LEU A 280 -19.22 -19.69 -0.57
C LEU A 280 -19.24 -21.00 -1.34
N ARG A 281 -19.44 -22.16 -0.67
CA ARG A 281 -19.59 -23.47 -1.33
C ARG A 281 -20.79 -23.54 -2.24
N LYS A 282 -21.89 -22.88 -1.87
CA LYS A 282 -23.10 -22.81 -2.73
C LYS A 282 -22.82 -22.01 -4.00
N ASN A 283 -22.06 -20.93 -3.92
CA ASN A 283 -21.79 -20.03 -5.04
C ASN A 283 -20.62 -20.50 -5.92
N PHE A 284 -19.58 -21.06 -5.33
CA PHE A 284 -18.35 -21.46 -6.03
C PHE A 284 -18.22 -22.99 -6.05
N LYS A 285 -18.59 -23.61 -7.18
CA LYS A 285 -18.62 -25.07 -7.33
C LYS A 285 -17.25 -25.68 -7.63
N SER A 286 -16.27 -24.89 -8.04
CA SER A 286 -14.92 -25.33 -8.23
C SER A 286 -14.10 -25.05 -6.97
N ARG A 287 -13.30 -26.02 -6.52
CA ARG A 287 -12.45 -25.92 -5.33
C ARG A 287 -11.50 -24.70 -5.39
N PRO A 288 -10.77 -24.44 -6.50
CA PRO A 288 -9.92 -23.27 -6.60
C PRO A 288 -10.68 -21.94 -6.44
N LEU A 289 -11.86 -21.80 -7.05
CA LEU A 289 -12.68 -20.60 -6.92
C LEU A 289 -13.24 -20.44 -5.49
N PHE A 290 -13.58 -21.53 -4.82
CA PHE A 290 -13.99 -21.52 -3.43
C PHE A 290 -12.83 -21.06 -2.51
N VAL A 291 -11.63 -21.62 -2.67
CA VAL A 291 -10.45 -21.22 -1.89
C VAL A 291 -10.13 -19.75 -2.11
N LYS A 292 -10.21 -19.26 -3.36
CA LYS A 292 -10.07 -17.84 -3.67
C LYS A 292 -11.11 -17.00 -2.93
N ALA A 293 -12.38 -17.40 -2.94
CA ALA A 293 -13.45 -16.69 -2.24
C ALA A 293 -13.25 -16.69 -0.70
N CYS A 294 -12.67 -17.76 -0.14
CA CYS A 294 -12.27 -17.79 1.26
C CYS A 294 -11.15 -16.77 1.55
N ALA A 295 -10.14 -16.68 0.69
CA ALA A 295 -9.07 -15.70 0.80
C ALA A 295 -9.61 -14.25 0.66
N GLU A 296 -10.60 -14.02 -0.21
CA GLU A 296 -11.26 -12.71 -0.32
C GLU A 296 -12.12 -12.37 0.91
N ARG A 297 -12.60 -13.39 1.62
CA ARG A 297 -13.31 -13.22 2.90
C ARG A 297 -12.34 -12.89 4.04
N VAL A 298 -11.12 -13.37 3.99
CA VAL A 298 -10.03 -13.04 4.94
C VAL A 298 -9.08 -12.05 4.27
N ASP A 299 -9.59 -10.89 3.90
CA ASP A 299 -8.83 -9.86 3.17
C ASP A 299 -7.92 -9.03 4.08
N GLY A 300 -7.09 -8.18 3.47
CA GLY A 300 -6.09 -7.36 4.17
C GLY A 300 -6.67 -6.49 5.28
N LEU A 301 -7.89 -5.93 5.08
CA LEU A 301 -8.56 -5.15 6.12
C LEU A 301 -8.95 -6.04 7.31
N ARG A 302 -9.50 -7.23 7.06
CA ARG A 302 -9.90 -8.15 8.13
C ARG A 302 -8.71 -8.72 8.89
N ILE A 303 -7.59 -8.95 8.22
CA ILE A 303 -6.34 -9.33 8.90
C ILE A 303 -5.91 -8.22 9.86
N LEU A 304 -5.84 -6.98 9.39
CA LEU A 304 -5.46 -5.84 10.24
C LEU A 304 -6.44 -5.67 11.41
N GLN A 305 -7.75 -5.77 11.16
CA GLN A 305 -8.77 -5.68 12.20
C GLN A 305 -8.67 -6.83 13.20
N TYR A 306 -8.39 -8.06 12.75
CA TYR A 306 -8.21 -9.21 13.61
C TYR A 306 -7.03 -9.01 14.58
N LEU A 307 -5.89 -8.62 14.06
CA LEU A 307 -4.70 -8.35 14.88
C LEU A 307 -4.94 -7.19 15.86
N LYS A 308 -5.54 -6.10 15.37
CA LYS A 308 -5.82 -4.92 16.19
C LYS A 308 -6.85 -5.20 17.31
N ASN A 309 -7.86 -6.03 17.04
CA ASN A 309 -8.93 -6.33 17.99
C ASN A 309 -8.63 -7.55 18.89
N THR A 310 -7.42 -8.10 18.82
CA THR A 310 -6.97 -9.20 19.70
C THR A 310 -5.83 -8.68 20.57
N PRO A 311 -6.13 -8.22 21.80
CA PRO A 311 -5.11 -7.59 22.67
C PRO A 311 -3.87 -8.45 22.90
N ALA A 312 -4.02 -9.76 22.95
CA ALA A 312 -2.90 -10.71 23.14
C ALA A 312 -1.86 -10.66 21.99
N TYR A 313 -2.20 -10.10 20.83
CA TYR A 313 -1.28 -9.97 19.70
C TYR A 313 -0.62 -8.61 19.62
N ARG A 314 -0.95 -7.68 20.50
CA ARG A 314 -0.33 -6.36 20.53
C ARG A 314 0.96 -6.41 21.35
N LEU A 315 2.04 -5.95 20.77
CA LEU A 315 3.35 -5.90 21.42
C LEU A 315 3.74 -4.47 21.77
N PRO A 316 4.34 -4.25 22.93
CA PRO A 316 4.96 -2.96 23.26
C PRO A 316 6.23 -2.75 22.41
N ASP A 317 6.66 -1.51 22.28
CA ASP A 317 7.80 -1.15 21.45
C ASP A 317 9.10 -1.85 21.89
N ASN A 318 9.33 -1.98 23.20
CA ASN A 318 10.53 -2.64 23.74
C ASN A 318 10.64 -4.13 23.36
N ALA A 319 9.53 -4.78 22.96
CA ALA A 319 9.57 -6.14 22.42
C ALA A 319 10.32 -6.23 21.08
N MET A 320 10.58 -5.08 20.44
CA MET A 320 11.37 -4.99 19.20
C MET A 320 12.87 -4.94 19.45
N GLY A 321 13.33 -4.91 20.71
CA GLY A 321 14.74 -4.79 21.07
C GLY A 321 15.32 -3.40 20.89
N VAL A 322 14.48 -2.40 20.61
CA VAL A 322 14.82 -0.97 20.50
C VAL A 322 13.82 -0.13 21.29
N ASP A 323 14.29 0.98 21.82
CA ASP A 323 13.46 1.99 22.47
C ASP A 323 13.39 3.25 21.59
N PHE A 324 12.25 3.43 20.90
CA PHE A 324 12.08 4.56 19.98
C PHE A 324 12.07 5.91 20.65
N LEU A 325 11.93 5.97 21.99
CA LEU A 325 11.97 7.22 22.75
C LEU A 325 13.38 7.59 23.21
N HIS A 326 14.20 6.61 23.60
CA HIS A 326 15.44 6.89 24.32
C HIS A 326 16.71 6.37 23.64
N ASP A 327 16.61 5.36 22.75
CA ASP A 327 17.81 4.88 22.04
C ASP A 327 18.38 5.97 21.11
N PRO A 328 19.71 5.97 20.84
CA PRO A 328 20.31 6.83 19.81
C PRO A 328 19.65 6.66 18.44
N LEU A 329 19.53 7.75 17.67
CA LEU A 329 18.92 7.69 16.33
C LEU A 329 19.62 6.69 15.41
N GLU A 330 20.94 6.57 15.51
CA GLU A 330 21.73 5.61 14.74
C GLU A 330 21.27 4.17 15.00
N ARG A 331 20.96 3.81 16.25
CA ARG A 331 20.45 2.48 16.59
C ARG A 331 19.07 2.22 16.01
N LEU A 332 18.20 3.22 16.02
CA LEU A 332 16.87 3.12 15.40
C LEU A 332 16.97 2.99 13.89
N GLU A 333 17.90 3.74 13.27
CA GLU A 333 18.21 3.64 11.85
C GLU A 333 18.76 2.27 11.48
N ASP A 334 19.69 1.72 12.25
CA ASP A 334 20.24 0.37 12.07
C ASP A 334 19.14 -0.68 12.12
N TYR A 335 18.19 -0.52 13.04
CA TYR A 335 17.03 -1.42 13.14
C TYR A 335 16.13 -1.31 11.90
N ARG A 336 15.83 -0.09 11.41
CA ARG A 336 15.11 0.13 10.17
C ARG A 336 15.82 -0.52 8.98
N GLN A 337 17.13 -0.35 8.87
CA GLN A 337 17.97 -0.95 7.82
C GLN A 337 17.93 -2.48 7.87
N LEU A 338 17.94 -3.06 9.06
CA LEU A 338 17.80 -4.51 9.25
C LEU A 338 16.46 -4.99 8.67
N LEU A 339 15.36 -4.34 9.04
CA LEU A 339 14.03 -4.67 8.52
C LEU A 339 13.92 -4.46 7.00
N PHE A 340 14.54 -3.40 6.47
CA PHE A 340 14.56 -3.17 5.03
C PHE A 340 15.26 -4.31 4.28
N ARG A 341 16.43 -4.74 4.76
CA ARG A 341 17.16 -5.87 4.16
C ARG A 341 16.35 -7.16 4.22
N GLU A 342 15.68 -7.42 5.33
CA GLU A 342 14.82 -8.59 5.49
C GLU A 342 13.62 -8.54 4.54
N GLU A 343 12.95 -7.40 4.42
CA GLU A 343 11.88 -7.18 3.45
C GLU A 343 12.35 -7.47 2.02
N MET A 344 13.50 -6.94 1.63
CA MET A 344 14.05 -7.17 0.28
C MET A 344 14.36 -8.64 0.01
N ALA A 345 14.94 -9.34 0.98
CA ALA A 345 15.21 -10.77 0.87
C ALA A 345 13.91 -11.60 0.68
N LEU A 346 12.87 -11.27 1.45
CA LEU A 346 11.56 -11.94 1.31
C LEU A 346 10.88 -11.62 -0.02
N ARG A 347 10.90 -10.38 -0.47
CA ARG A 347 10.36 -9.97 -1.78
C ARG A 347 11.05 -10.75 -2.90
N HIS A 348 12.39 -10.84 -2.87
CA HIS A 348 13.15 -11.61 -3.84
C HIS A 348 12.78 -13.11 -3.83
N SER A 349 12.64 -13.71 -2.67
CA SER A 349 12.25 -15.13 -2.55
C SER A 349 10.83 -15.42 -3.06
N HIS A 350 9.92 -14.45 -2.95
CA HIS A 350 8.54 -14.57 -3.44
C HIS A 350 8.45 -14.35 -4.95
N SER A 351 9.26 -13.46 -5.52
CA SER A 351 9.28 -13.24 -6.97
C SER A 351 9.78 -14.46 -7.74
N ASN A 352 10.62 -15.28 -7.12
CA ASN A 352 11.16 -16.51 -7.71
C ASN A 352 10.26 -17.75 -7.54
N ARG A 353 9.16 -17.66 -6.77
CA ARG A 353 8.20 -18.77 -6.67
C ARG A 353 7.38 -18.82 -7.97
N PRO A 354 7.37 -19.97 -8.69
CA PRO A 354 6.43 -20.13 -9.78
C PRO A 354 5.03 -19.95 -9.21
N PHE A 355 4.21 -19.19 -9.92
CA PHE A 355 2.79 -19.11 -9.64
C PHE A 355 2.27 -20.54 -9.55
N ARG A 356 1.78 -20.98 -8.39
CA ARG A 356 1.05 -22.24 -8.33
C ARG A 356 -0.21 -22.01 -9.16
N ASP A 357 -0.20 -22.59 -10.35
CA ASP A 357 -1.39 -22.72 -11.17
C ASP A 357 -2.49 -23.31 -10.30
N THR A 358 -3.38 -22.45 -9.84
CA THR A 358 -4.70 -22.88 -9.40
C THR A 358 -5.48 -23.13 -10.68
N GLN A 359 -5.12 -24.26 -11.36
CA GLN A 359 -5.97 -24.85 -12.39
C GLN A 359 -7.31 -25.27 -11.79
#